data_adb12ea6cf19f5528a1795ecd9caff7d
#
_entry.id   adb12ea6cf19f5528a1795ecd9caff7d
#
_cell.length_a   1.000
_cell.length_b   1.000
_cell.length_c   1.000
_cell.angle_alpha   90.00
_cell.angle_beta   90.00
_cell.angle_gamma   90.00
#
_symmetry.space_group_name_H-M   'P 1'
#
loop_
_entity.id
_entity.type
_entity.pdbx_description
1 polymer ?
#
loop_
_entity_poly.entity_id
_entity_poly.type
_entity_poly.pdbx_seq_one_letter_code
_entity_poly.pdbx_strand_id
1 'polypeptide(L)'
;MSGLRIVRGREWARPVPPARREVLSTLPDLEQGRPPLLFVPGFGHGAWAFAEHWLEHAASRGFPAHAMSLRGHGGSEPAPEASLRAYAHDVVQVVAELPRQAVLVGHGAGALVVAHALARYPARAGVLAAPVFGGWGMLGAALRRNPLGTLPALWGGRLRLNRRQLFSPELPDTVARAHLTRLGRAGRRAQWRLLFPGGLEPAVGNPPVLVLGSPDDRVVPTAALTRTARRYGVAPLLFPGMGHDLMLDARWREPIDAVLDWLVKEPAPTVVPV
;
A
#
# COMPACT_ATOMS: atom_id res chain seq x y z
N MET A 1 -12.60 -13.12 25.89
CA MET A 1 -11.58 -12.06 26.06
C MET A 1 -10.34 -12.44 25.26
N SER A 2 -10.28 -12.02 24.00
CA SER A 2 -9.08 -12.25 23.17
C SER A 2 -8.19 -11.03 23.31
N GLY A 3 -7.21 -11.12 24.26
CA GLY A 3 -6.24 -10.05 24.45
C GLY A 3 -5.51 -9.71 23.15
N LEU A 4 -5.36 -8.43 22.88
CA LEU A 4 -4.56 -7.87 21.80
C LEU A 4 -3.14 -8.46 21.82
N ARG A 5 -2.89 -9.50 21.03
CA ARG A 5 -1.54 -10.05 20.85
C ARG A 5 -0.87 -9.37 19.67
N ILE A 6 -0.28 -8.21 19.89
CA ILE A 6 0.52 -7.47 18.91
C ILE A 6 1.68 -8.34 18.41
N VAL A 7 2.27 -9.18 19.29
CA VAL A 7 3.34 -10.13 18.96
C VAL A 7 2.91 -11.53 19.33
N ARG A 8 3.11 -12.49 18.43
CA ARG A 8 2.74 -13.90 18.63
C ARG A 8 3.92 -14.72 19.08
N GLY A 9 3.69 -15.81 19.85
CA GLY A 9 4.77 -16.66 20.37
C GLY A 9 5.77 -17.13 19.29
N ARG A 10 5.28 -17.48 18.08
CA ARG A 10 6.15 -17.85 16.95
C ARG A 10 7.00 -16.69 16.40
N GLU A 11 6.62 -15.43 16.65
CA GLU A 11 7.37 -14.24 16.23
C GLU A 11 8.51 -13.93 17.18
N TRP A 12 8.37 -14.30 18.45
CA TRP A 12 9.45 -14.28 19.45
C TRP A 12 10.55 -15.30 19.12
N ALA A 13 10.15 -16.50 18.68
CA ALA A 13 11.11 -17.55 18.33
C ALA A 13 11.95 -17.22 17.10
N ARG A 14 11.44 -16.36 16.21
CA ARG A 14 12.12 -15.92 14.96
C ARG A 14 11.86 -14.44 14.73
N PRO A 15 12.51 -13.54 15.46
CA PRO A 15 12.31 -12.11 15.31
C PRO A 15 12.69 -11.66 13.88
N VAL A 16 12.01 -10.62 13.41
CA VAL A 16 12.40 -9.96 12.17
C VAL A 16 13.65 -9.13 12.46
N PRO A 17 14.76 -9.32 11.72
CA PRO A 17 15.95 -8.50 11.92
C PRO A 17 15.63 -7.02 11.71
N PRO A 18 16.23 -6.11 12.49
CA PRO A 18 16.11 -4.68 12.27
C PRO A 18 16.63 -4.33 10.87
N ALA A 19 16.09 -3.27 10.26
CA ALA A 19 16.57 -2.73 9.00
C ALA A 19 16.38 -1.22 9.00
N ARG A 20 17.31 -0.49 8.41
CA ARG A 20 17.16 0.94 8.19
C ARG A 20 16.08 1.17 7.12
N ARG A 21 15.11 1.99 7.44
CA ARG A 21 13.98 2.34 6.57
C ARG A 21 14.06 3.79 6.16
N GLU A 22 13.82 4.06 4.89
CA GLU A 22 13.58 5.41 4.40
C GLU A 22 12.16 5.80 4.74
N VAL A 23 12.00 6.97 5.37
CA VAL A 23 10.69 7.61 5.59
C VAL A 23 10.82 9.07 5.16
N LEU A 24 10.02 9.47 4.18
CA LEU A 24 9.88 10.85 3.73
C LEU A 24 8.66 11.45 4.42
N SER A 25 8.77 12.68 4.90
CA SER A 25 7.70 13.32 5.66
C SER A 25 7.47 14.75 5.20
N THR A 26 6.21 15.13 5.08
CA THR A 26 5.77 16.51 4.89
C THR A 26 4.71 16.82 5.94
N LEU A 27 4.97 17.85 6.73
CA LEU A 27 4.07 18.26 7.81
C LEU A 27 3.28 19.48 7.37
N PRO A 28 2.03 19.65 7.85
CA PRO A 28 1.26 20.85 7.58
C PRO A 28 1.86 22.06 8.32
N ASP A 29 1.74 23.26 7.73
CA ASP A 29 2.21 24.51 8.33
C ASP A 29 1.51 24.78 9.66
N LEU A 30 0.23 24.39 9.78
CA LEU A 30 -0.56 24.51 10.99
C LEU A 30 -1.10 23.15 11.39
N GLU A 31 -0.87 22.76 12.63
CA GLU A 31 -1.37 21.51 13.18
C GLU A 31 -2.89 21.61 13.44
N GLN A 32 -3.67 20.86 12.66
CA GLN A 32 -5.13 20.84 12.74
C GLN A 32 -5.69 19.67 13.56
N GLY A 33 -4.85 18.94 14.30
CA GLY A 33 -5.28 17.77 15.05
C GLY A 33 -5.64 16.54 14.19
N ARG A 34 -5.38 16.59 12.87
CA ARG A 34 -5.67 15.48 11.96
C ARG A 34 -4.73 14.29 12.18
N PRO A 35 -5.20 13.05 11.93
CA PRO A 35 -4.36 11.87 12.10
C PRO A 35 -3.21 11.87 11.09
N PRO A 36 -2.01 11.39 11.45
CA PRO A 36 -0.94 11.20 10.49
C PRO A 36 -1.29 10.11 9.49
N LEU A 37 -0.88 10.32 8.23
CA LEU A 37 -1.01 9.34 7.16
C LEU A 37 0.34 8.63 6.97
N LEU A 38 0.35 7.30 6.90
CA LEU A 38 1.51 6.54 6.45
C LEU A 38 1.21 5.86 5.13
N PHE A 39 1.88 6.31 4.08
CA PHE A 39 1.80 5.72 2.74
C PHE A 39 2.81 4.58 2.59
N VAL A 40 2.30 3.41 2.16
CA VAL A 40 3.06 2.17 1.95
C VAL A 40 3.01 1.79 0.47
N PRO A 41 4.14 1.86 -0.25
CA PRO A 41 4.17 1.65 -1.69
C PRO A 41 4.01 0.20 -2.09
N GLY A 42 3.62 -0.01 -3.35
CA GLY A 42 3.63 -1.29 -4.02
C GLY A 42 5.05 -1.84 -4.23
N PHE A 43 5.13 -3.13 -4.54
CA PHE A 43 6.43 -3.76 -4.81
C PHE A 43 7.10 -3.13 -6.03
N GLY A 44 8.37 -2.82 -5.88
CA GLY A 44 9.17 -2.09 -6.85
C GLY A 44 9.15 -0.57 -6.68
N HIS A 45 8.17 -0.01 -6.00
CA HIS A 45 8.11 1.41 -5.66
C HIS A 45 8.83 1.71 -4.33
N GLY A 46 9.17 2.97 -4.12
CA GLY A 46 9.65 3.50 -2.85
C GLY A 46 8.78 4.65 -2.37
N ALA A 47 9.15 5.28 -1.26
CA ALA A 47 8.50 6.46 -0.71
C ALA A 47 8.35 7.59 -1.74
N TRP A 48 9.28 7.68 -2.68
CA TRP A 48 9.31 8.64 -3.77
C TRP A 48 8.00 8.69 -4.57
N ALA A 49 7.29 7.55 -4.70
CA ALA A 49 6.07 7.47 -5.49
C ALA A 49 4.93 8.32 -4.90
N PHE A 50 4.93 8.51 -3.59
CA PHE A 50 3.98 9.38 -2.92
C PHE A 50 4.54 10.80 -2.71
N ALA A 51 5.86 10.93 -2.60
CA ALA A 51 6.53 12.23 -2.47
C ALA A 51 6.40 13.07 -3.75
N GLU A 52 6.12 12.46 -4.90
CA GLU A 52 5.90 13.19 -6.15
C GLU A 52 4.72 14.17 -6.04
N HIS A 53 3.64 13.76 -5.36
CA HIS A 53 2.42 14.56 -5.28
C HIS A 53 1.67 14.45 -3.96
N TRP A 54 1.44 13.23 -3.45
CA TRP A 54 0.47 12.99 -2.38
C TRP A 54 0.92 13.50 -1.01
N LEU A 55 2.22 13.50 -0.71
CA LEU A 55 2.74 14.00 0.58
C LEU A 55 2.44 15.49 0.75
N GLU A 56 2.84 16.30 -0.22
CA GLU A 56 2.65 17.75 -0.18
C GLU A 56 1.16 18.11 -0.19
N HIS A 57 0.39 17.42 -1.06
CA HIS A 57 -1.04 17.66 -1.15
C HIS A 57 -1.77 17.31 0.16
N ALA A 58 -1.44 16.20 0.80
CA ALA A 58 -2.03 15.83 2.09
C ALA A 58 -1.65 16.83 3.21
N ALA A 59 -0.39 17.27 3.24
CA ALA A 59 0.08 18.27 4.18
C ALA A 59 -0.62 19.61 3.97
N SER A 60 -0.79 20.08 2.74
CA SER A 60 -1.54 21.31 2.42
C SER A 60 -3.02 21.25 2.88
N ARG A 61 -3.57 20.01 2.98
CA ARG A 61 -4.90 19.74 3.51
C ARG A 61 -4.91 19.50 5.03
N GLY A 62 -3.80 19.78 5.73
CA GLY A 62 -3.65 19.72 7.19
C GLY A 62 -3.40 18.32 7.77
N PHE A 63 -3.06 17.32 6.94
CA PHE A 63 -2.71 15.98 7.41
C PHE A 63 -1.19 15.81 7.46
N PRO A 64 -0.58 15.48 8.62
CA PRO A 64 0.83 15.04 8.65
C PRO A 64 0.98 13.82 7.73
N ALA A 65 1.85 13.91 6.74
CA ALA A 65 1.99 12.91 5.69
C ALA A 65 3.39 12.29 5.71
N HIS A 66 3.43 10.97 5.77
CA HIS A 66 4.66 10.18 5.80
C HIS A 66 4.58 9.10 4.71
N ALA A 67 5.64 8.90 3.95
CA ALA A 67 5.76 7.79 3.02
C ALA A 67 7.01 6.98 3.34
N MET A 68 6.86 5.67 3.44
CA MET A 68 8.00 4.80 3.70
C MET A 68 8.41 4.01 2.46
N SER A 69 9.68 3.67 2.36
CA SER A 69 10.14 2.59 1.49
C SER A 69 10.23 1.29 2.28
N LEU A 70 9.62 0.22 1.76
CA LEU A 70 9.79 -1.11 2.34
C LEU A 70 11.28 -1.52 2.28
N ARG A 71 11.76 -2.34 3.21
CA ARG A 71 13.13 -2.86 3.13
C ARG A 71 13.42 -3.48 1.75
N GLY A 72 14.57 -3.18 1.17
CA GLY A 72 14.92 -3.57 -0.18
C GLY A 72 14.34 -2.68 -1.29
N HIS A 73 13.65 -1.58 -0.94
CA HIS A 73 13.08 -0.63 -1.88
C HIS A 73 13.56 0.80 -1.58
N GLY A 74 13.56 1.67 -2.60
CA GLY A 74 13.96 3.07 -2.47
C GLY A 74 15.27 3.23 -1.74
N GLY A 75 15.35 4.16 -0.77
CA GLY A 75 16.51 4.39 0.08
C GLY A 75 16.60 3.49 1.32
N SER A 76 15.71 2.49 1.47
CA SER A 76 15.78 1.53 2.56
C SER A 76 16.89 0.49 2.35
N GLU A 77 17.35 -0.10 3.45
CA GLU A 77 18.41 -1.12 3.45
C GLU A 77 18.09 -2.30 2.51
N PRO A 78 19.06 -2.80 1.72
CA PRO A 78 18.87 -3.93 0.84
C PRO A 78 18.37 -5.19 1.57
N ALA A 79 17.34 -5.84 1.03
CA ALA A 79 16.74 -7.04 1.62
C ALA A 79 16.16 -7.99 0.55
N PRO A 80 17.00 -8.66 -0.26
CA PRO A 80 16.54 -9.45 -1.42
C PRO A 80 15.63 -10.63 -1.01
N GLU A 81 15.78 -11.13 0.20
CA GLU A 81 14.98 -12.24 0.75
C GLU A 81 13.84 -11.77 1.69
N ALA A 82 13.50 -10.48 1.66
CA ALA A 82 12.45 -9.95 2.52
C ALA A 82 11.13 -10.70 2.32
N SER A 83 10.45 -10.95 3.43
CA SER A 83 9.14 -11.58 3.47
C SER A 83 8.03 -10.55 3.70
N LEU A 84 6.79 -10.92 3.36
CA LEU A 84 5.62 -10.09 3.66
C LEU A 84 5.48 -9.80 5.18
N ARG A 85 5.86 -10.76 6.04
CA ARG A 85 5.90 -10.55 7.48
C ARG A 85 6.90 -9.45 7.87
N ALA A 86 8.07 -9.43 7.24
CA ALA A 86 9.08 -8.41 7.51
C ALA A 86 8.58 -7.01 7.08
N TYR A 87 7.91 -6.92 5.94
CA TYR A 87 7.30 -5.66 5.48
C TYR A 87 6.21 -5.16 6.44
N ALA A 88 5.29 -6.04 6.87
CA ALA A 88 4.26 -5.67 7.84
C ALA A 88 4.86 -5.23 9.19
N HIS A 89 5.94 -5.89 9.64
CA HIS A 89 6.67 -5.50 10.83
C HIS A 89 7.29 -4.11 10.69
N ASP A 90 7.89 -3.79 9.53
CA ASP A 90 8.44 -2.46 9.26
C ASP A 90 7.37 -1.37 9.34
N VAL A 91 6.19 -1.62 8.76
CA VAL A 91 5.06 -0.68 8.87
C VAL A 91 4.68 -0.45 10.32
N VAL A 92 4.53 -1.52 11.11
CA VAL A 92 4.16 -1.41 12.53
C VAL A 92 5.21 -0.62 13.32
N GLN A 93 6.50 -0.80 13.04
CA GLN A 93 7.57 -0.04 13.69
C GLN A 93 7.52 1.45 13.33
N VAL A 94 7.31 1.78 12.05
CA VAL A 94 7.21 3.20 11.63
C VAL A 94 6.01 3.88 12.27
N VAL A 95 4.83 3.24 12.31
CA VAL A 95 3.66 3.88 12.94
C VAL A 95 3.78 3.99 14.45
N ALA A 96 4.57 3.12 15.11
CA ALA A 96 4.83 3.21 16.55
C ALA A 96 5.68 4.45 16.93
N GLU A 97 6.42 5.02 15.98
CA GLU A 97 7.21 6.23 16.14
C GLU A 97 6.38 7.51 15.90
N LEU A 98 5.16 7.39 15.33
CA LEU A 98 4.30 8.52 15.07
C LEU A 98 3.57 8.99 16.36
N PRO A 99 3.36 10.31 16.51
CA PRO A 99 2.83 10.89 17.75
C PRO A 99 1.38 10.53 18.05
N ARG A 100 0.64 10.05 17.04
CA ARG A 100 -0.79 9.71 17.14
C ARG A 100 -1.09 8.46 16.31
N GLN A 101 -2.26 7.88 16.57
CA GLN A 101 -2.80 6.75 15.80
C GLN A 101 -2.92 7.10 14.32
N ALA A 102 -2.19 6.36 13.48
CA ALA A 102 -2.05 6.65 12.06
C ALA A 102 -3.16 6.04 11.21
N VAL A 103 -3.41 6.67 10.06
CA VAL A 103 -4.10 6.08 8.92
C VAL A 103 -3.07 5.35 8.06
N LEU A 104 -3.30 4.08 7.74
CA LEU A 104 -2.43 3.30 6.87
C LEU A 104 -2.97 3.32 5.44
N VAL A 105 -2.18 3.84 4.51
CA VAL A 105 -2.54 3.93 3.08
C VAL A 105 -1.61 3.02 2.29
N GLY A 106 -2.11 1.90 1.78
CA GLY A 106 -1.33 0.95 1.00
C GLY A 106 -1.70 0.96 -0.48
N HIS A 107 -0.71 1.02 -1.36
CA HIS A 107 -0.89 0.93 -2.81
C HIS A 107 -0.42 -0.41 -3.35
N GLY A 108 -1.15 -0.99 -4.30
CA GLY A 108 -0.75 -2.22 -4.99
C GLY A 108 -0.49 -3.38 -4.01
N ALA A 109 0.69 -3.98 -4.05
CA ALA A 109 1.12 -4.99 -3.08
C ALA A 109 1.36 -4.39 -1.67
N GLY A 110 1.61 -3.09 -1.54
CA GLY A 110 1.64 -2.37 -0.27
C GLY A 110 0.28 -2.41 0.46
N ALA A 111 -0.82 -2.50 -0.28
CA ALA A 111 -2.14 -2.71 0.32
C ALA A 111 -2.24 -4.08 1.03
N LEU A 112 -1.59 -5.12 0.51
CA LEU A 112 -1.49 -6.41 1.20
C LEU A 112 -0.63 -6.28 2.47
N VAL A 113 0.47 -5.52 2.42
CA VAL A 113 1.30 -5.24 3.60
C VAL A 113 0.49 -4.49 4.66
N VAL A 114 -0.26 -3.46 4.27
CA VAL A 114 -1.17 -2.70 5.14
C VAL A 114 -2.23 -3.62 5.75
N ALA A 115 -2.87 -4.49 4.98
CA ALA A 115 -3.84 -5.45 5.51
C ALA A 115 -3.25 -6.37 6.60
N HIS A 116 -1.99 -6.78 6.46
CA HIS A 116 -1.27 -7.52 7.50
C HIS A 116 -0.87 -6.64 8.71
N ALA A 117 -0.56 -5.36 8.49
CA ALA A 117 -0.26 -4.42 9.56
C ALA A 117 -1.53 -4.09 10.38
N LEU A 118 -2.69 -3.90 9.74
CA LEU A 118 -3.98 -3.69 10.39
C LEU A 118 -4.37 -4.85 11.34
N ALA A 119 -3.91 -6.07 11.08
CA ALA A 119 -4.10 -7.20 11.97
C ALA A 119 -3.20 -7.15 13.24
N ARG A 120 -2.32 -6.15 13.38
CA ARG A 120 -1.34 -6.01 14.46
C ARG A 120 -1.34 -4.65 15.13
N TYR A 121 -1.78 -3.63 14.41
CA TYR A 121 -1.78 -2.25 14.87
C TYR A 121 -3.22 -1.70 14.78
N PRO A 122 -3.76 -1.14 15.87
CA PRO A 122 -5.08 -0.53 15.88
C PRO A 122 -5.02 0.83 15.17
N ALA A 123 -5.03 0.80 13.84
CA ALA A 123 -4.96 1.99 13.02
C ALA A 123 -6.22 2.87 13.17
N ARG A 124 -6.06 4.18 12.93
CA ARG A 124 -7.19 5.12 12.86
C ARG A 124 -8.14 4.75 11.73
N ALA A 125 -7.58 4.36 10.58
CA ALA A 125 -8.28 3.86 9.41
C ALA A 125 -7.31 3.11 8.50
N GLY A 126 -7.84 2.34 7.54
CA GLY A 126 -7.10 1.70 6.45
C GLY A 126 -7.56 2.20 5.08
N VAL A 127 -6.63 2.49 4.18
CA VAL A 127 -6.92 2.82 2.77
C VAL A 127 -6.16 1.85 1.88
N LEU A 128 -6.87 1.15 1.01
CA LEU A 128 -6.32 0.15 0.09
C LEU A 128 -6.49 0.64 -1.35
N ALA A 129 -5.44 1.24 -1.91
CA ALA A 129 -5.42 1.80 -3.25
C ALA A 129 -4.93 0.75 -4.26
N ALA A 130 -5.74 0.46 -5.27
CA ALA A 130 -5.45 -0.54 -6.31
C ALA A 130 -4.86 -1.85 -5.73
N PRO A 131 -5.52 -2.53 -4.76
CA PRO A 131 -4.94 -3.56 -3.92
C PRO A 131 -4.57 -4.83 -4.69
N VAL A 132 -3.28 -5.21 -4.65
CA VAL A 132 -2.75 -6.46 -5.21
C VAL A 132 -2.65 -7.50 -4.10
N PHE A 133 -3.68 -8.33 -3.94
CA PHE A 133 -3.69 -9.41 -2.94
C PHE A 133 -3.25 -10.76 -3.49
N GLY A 134 -2.92 -10.81 -4.78
CA GLY A 134 -2.40 -11.99 -5.44
C GLY A 134 -3.47 -13.04 -5.80
N GLY A 135 -3.00 -14.25 -6.08
CA GLY A 135 -3.81 -15.40 -6.46
C GLY A 135 -3.84 -15.69 -7.95
N TRP A 136 -4.30 -16.89 -8.29
CA TRP A 136 -4.26 -17.43 -9.66
C TRP A 136 -4.98 -16.58 -10.70
N GLY A 137 -6.09 -15.93 -10.33
CA GLY A 137 -6.83 -15.05 -11.25
C GLY A 137 -6.04 -13.79 -11.63
N MET A 138 -5.32 -13.19 -10.68
CA MET A 138 -4.45 -12.04 -10.95
C MET A 138 -3.21 -12.45 -11.75
N LEU A 139 -2.60 -13.60 -11.42
CA LEU A 139 -1.48 -14.15 -12.18
C LEU A 139 -1.88 -14.44 -13.63
N GLY A 140 -3.02 -15.10 -13.85
CA GLY A 140 -3.54 -15.35 -15.19
C GLY A 140 -3.84 -14.07 -15.99
N ALA A 141 -4.35 -13.04 -15.34
CA ALA A 141 -4.55 -11.73 -15.98
C ALA A 141 -3.20 -11.05 -16.33
N ALA A 142 -2.22 -11.12 -15.44
CA ALA A 142 -0.87 -10.58 -15.68
C ALA A 142 -0.18 -11.30 -16.85
N LEU A 143 -0.23 -12.63 -16.88
CA LEU A 143 0.34 -13.44 -17.97
C LEU A 143 -0.31 -13.14 -19.32
N ARG A 144 -1.63 -12.98 -19.37
CA ARG A 144 -2.33 -12.63 -20.62
C ARG A 144 -1.97 -11.23 -21.11
N ARG A 145 -1.75 -10.27 -20.21
CA ARG A 145 -1.49 -8.87 -20.57
C ARG A 145 -0.02 -8.56 -20.82
N ASN A 146 0.89 -9.26 -20.13
CA ASN A 146 2.34 -9.05 -20.21
C ASN A 146 3.09 -10.35 -19.88
N PRO A 147 3.10 -11.35 -20.79
CA PRO A 147 3.75 -12.64 -20.54
C PRO A 147 5.26 -12.48 -20.31
N LEU A 148 5.95 -11.69 -21.14
CA LEU A 148 7.39 -11.49 -21.05
C LEU A 148 7.84 -10.80 -19.76
N GLY A 149 7.01 -9.90 -19.22
CA GLY A 149 7.29 -9.24 -17.95
C GLY A 149 6.90 -10.07 -16.72
N THR A 150 5.94 -11.01 -16.88
CA THR A 150 5.40 -11.80 -15.76
C THR A 150 6.11 -13.13 -15.58
N LEU A 151 6.46 -13.84 -16.67
CA LEU A 151 7.11 -15.14 -16.62
C LEU A 151 8.36 -15.19 -15.72
N PRO A 152 9.31 -14.23 -15.77
CA PRO A 152 10.47 -14.27 -14.90
C PRO A 152 10.12 -14.30 -13.41
N ALA A 153 9.01 -13.67 -13.02
CA ALA A 153 8.58 -13.64 -11.63
C ALA A 153 8.17 -15.01 -11.07
N LEU A 154 7.75 -15.94 -11.92
CA LEU A 154 7.40 -17.30 -11.54
C LEU A 154 8.62 -18.11 -11.04
N TRP A 155 9.81 -17.75 -11.47
CA TRP A 155 11.08 -18.35 -11.02
C TRP A 155 11.89 -17.44 -10.09
N GLY A 156 11.21 -16.52 -9.40
CA GLY A 156 11.86 -15.58 -8.47
C GLY A 156 12.61 -14.43 -9.15
N GLY A 157 12.45 -14.27 -10.46
CA GLY A 157 12.95 -13.13 -11.20
C GLY A 157 12.13 -11.86 -10.97
N ARG A 158 12.52 -10.76 -11.62
CA ARG A 158 11.84 -9.47 -11.52
C ARG A 158 10.51 -9.50 -12.29
N LEU A 159 9.42 -9.11 -11.62
CA LEU A 159 8.19 -8.71 -12.28
C LEU A 159 8.44 -7.37 -13.00
N ARG A 160 8.23 -7.33 -14.32
CA ARG A 160 8.40 -6.12 -15.14
C ARG A 160 7.04 -5.62 -15.58
N LEU A 161 6.58 -4.54 -14.98
CA LEU A 161 5.38 -3.84 -15.42
C LEU A 161 5.76 -2.82 -16.49
N ASN A 162 4.86 -2.63 -17.44
CA ASN A 162 5.07 -1.68 -18.53
C ASN A 162 4.17 -0.43 -18.35
N ARG A 163 4.43 0.61 -19.16
CA ARG A 163 3.70 1.87 -19.12
C ARG A 163 2.17 1.69 -19.16
N ARG A 164 1.70 0.84 -20.06
CA ARG A 164 0.26 0.61 -20.25
C ARG A 164 -0.42 -0.09 -19.07
N GLN A 165 0.35 -0.80 -18.25
CA GLN A 165 -0.16 -1.43 -17.04
C GLN A 165 -0.26 -0.45 -15.88
N LEU A 166 0.69 0.48 -15.76
CA LEU A 166 0.79 1.38 -14.61
C LEU A 166 0.05 2.70 -14.79
N PHE A 167 0.02 3.24 -16.01
CA PHE A 167 -0.44 4.61 -16.25
C PHE A 167 -1.55 4.69 -17.29
N SER A 168 -2.39 5.71 -17.17
CA SER A 168 -3.37 6.10 -18.16
C SER A 168 -2.71 6.61 -19.45
N PRO A 169 -3.45 6.67 -20.58
CA PRO A 169 -2.97 7.31 -21.79
C PRO A 169 -2.71 8.81 -21.64
N GLU A 170 -3.35 9.47 -20.68
CA GLU A 170 -3.24 10.90 -20.42
C GLU A 170 -1.88 11.32 -19.84
N LEU A 171 -1.17 10.40 -19.15
CA LEU A 171 0.15 10.70 -18.62
C LEU A 171 1.17 10.81 -19.77
N PRO A 172 1.95 11.92 -19.88
CA PRO A 172 2.98 12.06 -20.90
C PRO A 172 4.01 10.92 -20.88
N ASP A 173 4.43 10.44 -22.05
CA ASP A 173 5.36 9.31 -22.17
C ASP A 173 6.72 9.57 -21.53
N THR A 174 7.19 10.81 -21.53
CA THR A 174 8.43 11.22 -20.89
C THR A 174 8.36 11.06 -19.38
N VAL A 175 7.25 11.48 -18.77
CA VAL A 175 6.98 11.36 -17.32
C VAL A 175 6.83 9.88 -16.94
N ALA A 176 6.02 9.13 -17.69
CA ALA A 176 5.84 7.71 -17.46
C ALA A 176 7.16 6.91 -17.51
N ARG A 177 8.05 7.23 -18.48
CA ARG A 177 9.38 6.60 -18.56
C ARG A 177 10.26 6.96 -17.37
N ALA A 178 10.24 8.21 -16.93
CA ALA A 178 11.00 8.63 -15.75
C ALA A 178 10.56 7.83 -14.51
N HIS A 179 9.26 7.62 -14.29
CA HIS A 179 8.77 6.79 -13.19
C HIS A 179 9.18 5.33 -13.34
N LEU A 180 9.09 4.75 -14.55
CA LEU A 180 9.48 3.37 -14.81
C LEU A 180 10.96 3.08 -14.50
N THR A 181 11.86 4.04 -14.74
CA THR A 181 13.30 3.89 -14.44
C THR A 181 13.59 3.82 -12.93
N ARG A 182 12.72 4.38 -12.10
CA ARG A 182 12.84 4.38 -10.63
C ARG A 182 12.35 3.08 -9.98
N LEU A 183 11.68 2.19 -10.73
CA LEU A 183 11.16 0.94 -10.18
C LEU A 183 12.28 -0.03 -9.81
N GLY A 184 12.26 -0.50 -8.56
CA GLY A 184 13.18 -1.47 -8.00
C GLY A 184 12.70 -2.93 -8.10
N ARG A 185 13.22 -3.76 -7.20
CA ARG A 185 12.84 -5.18 -7.03
C ARG A 185 12.21 -5.38 -5.66
N ALA A 186 11.16 -6.21 -5.61
CA ALA A 186 10.64 -6.72 -4.36
C ALA A 186 11.50 -7.88 -3.83
N GLY A 187 11.46 -8.11 -2.52
CA GLY A 187 12.03 -9.30 -1.92
C GLY A 187 11.41 -10.57 -2.48
N ARG A 188 12.25 -11.56 -2.81
CA ARG A 188 11.82 -12.79 -3.48
C ARG A 188 10.71 -13.53 -2.71
N ARG A 189 10.84 -13.67 -1.40
CA ARG A 189 9.83 -14.35 -0.57
C ARG A 189 8.49 -13.60 -0.50
N ALA A 190 8.53 -12.27 -0.48
CA ALA A 190 7.31 -11.46 -0.52
C ALA A 190 6.61 -11.57 -1.88
N GLN A 191 7.37 -11.58 -2.98
CA GLN A 191 6.83 -11.75 -4.32
C GLN A 191 6.16 -13.13 -4.52
N TRP A 192 6.78 -14.21 -3.99
CA TRP A 192 6.16 -15.54 -3.96
C TRP A 192 4.82 -15.56 -3.21
N ARG A 193 4.68 -14.73 -2.20
CA ARG A 193 3.43 -14.62 -1.43
C ARG A 193 2.26 -14.05 -2.23
N LEU A 194 2.52 -13.32 -3.31
CA LEU A 194 1.48 -12.90 -4.26
C LEU A 194 0.95 -14.07 -5.10
N LEU A 195 1.76 -15.09 -5.35
CA LEU A 195 1.32 -16.30 -6.06
C LEU A 195 0.48 -17.21 -5.15
N PHE A 196 0.85 -17.31 -3.89
CA PHE A 196 0.21 -18.16 -2.88
C PHE A 196 -0.29 -17.31 -1.71
N PRO A 197 -1.38 -16.54 -1.89
CA PRO A 197 -1.91 -15.70 -0.82
C PRO A 197 -2.39 -16.58 0.33
N GLY A 198 -1.87 -16.32 1.52
CA GLY A 198 -2.38 -16.91 2.77
C GLY A 198 -3.64 -16.19 3.24
N GLY A 199 -4.29 -16.74 4.24
CA GLY A 199 -5.41 -16.06 4.89
C GLY A 199 -4.96 -14.71 5.47
N LEU A 200 -5.78 -13.68 5.27
CA LEU A 200 -5.65 -12.41 5.96
C LEU A 200 -6.37 -12.51 7.30
N GLU A 201 -5.73 -12.03 8.33
CA GLU A 201 -6.34 -11.94 9.66
C GLU A 201 -7.24 -10.71 9.76
N PRO A 202 -8.25 -10.72 10.63
CA PRO A 202 -9.08 -9.55 10.89
C PRO A 202 -8.23 -8.38 11.39
N ALA A 203 -8.64 -7.15 11.04
CA ALA A 203 -8.02 -5.94 11.56
C ALA A 203 -8.31 -5.79 13.06
N VAL A 204 -7.31 -5.31 13.80
CA VAL A 204 -7.43 -5.05 15.24
C VAL A 204 -8.18 -3.73 15.45
N GLY A 205 -9.16 -3.73 16.37
CA GLY A 205 -9.95 -2.54 16.69
C GLY A 205 -11.00 -2.19 15.63
N ASN A 206 -11.20 -3.02 14.63
CA ASN A 206 -12.17 -2.83 13.56
C ASN A 206 -12.15 -1.41 12.92
N PRO A 207 -10.98 -0.92 12.47
CA PRO A 207 -10.90 0.40 11.87
C PRO A 207 -11.75 0.49 10.59
N PRO A 208 -12.30 1.67 10.26
CA PRO A 208 -12.93 1.87 8.96
C PRO A 208 -11.92 1.65 7.83
N VAL A 209 -12.37 1.03 6.74
CA VAL A 209 -11.51 0.73 5.59
C VAL A 209 -12.12 1.31 4.32
N LEU A 210 -11.33 2.07 3.57
CA LEU A 210 -11.65 2.52 2.22
C LEU A 210 -10.89 1.67 1.21
N VAL A 211 -11.57 1.20 0.16
CA VAL A 211 -10.96 0.51 -0.97
C VAL A 211 -11.19 1.33 -2.22
N LEU A 212 -10.14 1.65 -2.96
CA LEU A 212 -10.25 2.45 -4.17
C LEU A 212 -9.37 1.89 -5.31
N GLY A 213 -9.73 2.21 -6.54
CA GLY A 213 -9.00 1.76 -7.72
C GLY A 213 -9.67 2.22 -9.01
N SER A 214 -9.20 1.72 -10.14
CA SER A 214 -9.75 2.04 -11.46
C SER A 214 -10.34 0.79 -12.12
N PRO A 215 -11.48 0.91 -12.83
CA PRO A 215 -11.97 -0.16 -13.68
C PRO A 215 -11.05 -0.42 -14.89
N ASP A 216 -10.21 0.57 -15.26
CA ASP A 216 -9.27 0.52 -16.37
C ASP A 216 -7.86 0.05 -15.96
N ASP A 217 -7.68 -0.26 -14.66
CA ASP A 217 -6.45 -0.83 -14.12
C ASP A 217 -6.11 -2.17 -14.82
N ARG A 218 -4.91 -2.23 -15.39
CA ARG A 218 -4.44 -3.43 -16.10
C ARG A 218 -3.62 -4.38 -15.23
N VAL A 219 -3.39 -4.03 -13.97
CA VAL A 219 -2.75 -4.89 -12.96
C VAL A 219 -3.82 -5.55 -12.10
N VAL A 220 -4.78 -4.78 -11.58
CA VAL A 220 -5.87 -5.26 -10.72
C VAL A 220 -7.17 -5.34 -11.50
N PRO A 221 -7.66 -6.54 -11.83
CA PRO A 221 -9.00 -6.68 -12.42
C PRO A 221 -10.10 -6.15 -11.48
N THR A 222 -11.13 -5.51 -12.04
CA THR A 222 -12.27 -4.96 -11.28
C THR A 222 -12.90 -6.01 -10.34
N ALA A 223 -13.00 -7.27 -10.78
CA ALA A 223 -13.49 -8.36 -9.94
C ALA A 223 -12.62 -8.61 -8.70
N ALA A 224 -11.29 -8.43 -8.79
CA ALA A 224 -10.39 -8.55 -7.66
C ALA A 224 -10.53 -7.36 -6.70
N LEU A 225 -10.67 -6.16 -7.24
CA LEU A 225 -10.95 -4.94 -6.48
C LEU A 225 -12.25 -5.07 -5.68
N THR A 226 -13.35 -5.46 -6.34
CA THR A 226 -14.65 -5.68 -5.70
C THR A 226 -14.59 -6.77 -4.63
N ARG A 227 -13.86 -7.86 -4.86
CA ARG A 227 -13.67 -8.93 -3.86
C ARG A 227 -12.94 -8.43 -2.63
N THR A 228 -11.93 -7.59 -2.81
CA THR A 228 -11.20 -6.95 -1.70
C THR A 228 -12.14 -6.04 -0.91
N ALA A 229 -12.92 -5.19 -1.58
CA ALA A 229 -13.86 -4.30 -0.92
C ALA A 229 -14.92 -5.06 -0.11
N ARG A 230 -15.50 -6.12 -0.68
CA ARG A 230 -16.46 -6.99 0.01
C ARG A 230 -15.92 -7.63 1.28
N ARG A 231 -14.61 -7.93 1.33
CA ARG A 231 -13.96 -8.48 2.53
C ARG A 231 -14.06 -7.52 3.72
N TYR A 232 -14.07 -6.21 3.46
CA TYR A 232 -14.21 -5.16 4.48
C TYR A 232 -15.63 -4.62 4.60
N GLY A 233 -16.61 -5.26 3.93
CA GLY A 233 -18.02 -4.85 3.98
C GLY A 233 -18.32 -3.52 3.28
N VAL A 234 -17.47 -3.09 2.33
CA VAL A 234 -17.59 -1.82 1.62
C VAL A 234 -17.71 -2.00 0.11
N ALA A 235 -18.17 -0.96 -0.58
CA ALA A 235 -18.06 -0.84 -2.03
C ALA A 235 -16.74 -0.17 -2.41
N PRO A 236 -16.11 -0.54 -3.54
CA PRO A 236 -14.92 0.15 -3.99
C PRO A 236 -15.26 1.53 -4.57
N LEU A 237 -14.44 2.53 -4.26
CA LEU A 237 -14.49 3.83 -4.91
C LEU A 237 -13.69 3.73 -6.22
N LEU A 238 -14.33 4.11 -7.33
CA LEU A 238 -13.78 3.90 -8.68
C LEU A 238 -13.39 5.21 -9.34
N PHE A 239 -12.21 5.21 -9.99
CA PHE A 239 -11.66 6.31 -10.78
C PHE A 239 -11.47 5.85 -12.24
N PRO A 240 -12.52 5.92 -13.09
CA PRO A 240 -12.43 5.52 -14.50
C PRO A 240 -11.39 6.33 -15.26
N GLY A 241 -10.71 5.72 -16.22
CA GLY A 241 -9.69 6.35 -17.06
C GLY A 241 -8.30 6.41 -16.43
N MET A 242 -8.13 6.03 -15.15
CA MET A 242 -6.82 5.99 -14.50
C MET A 242 -6.13 4.63 -14.65
N GLY A 243 -4.80 4.63 -14.59
CA GLY A 243 -3.98 3.42 -14.51
C GLY A 243 -3.89 2.83 -13.10
N HIS A 244 -2.93 1.91 -12.91
CA HIS A 244 -2.68 1.26 -11.61
C HIS A 244 -2.07 2.22 -10.58
N ASP A 245 -1.09 3.02 -11.01
CA ASP A 245 -0.31 3.91 -10.14
C ASP A 245 -1.04 5.25 -9.93
N LEU A 246 -2.17 5.21 -9.22
CA LEU A 246 -3.06 6.35 -9.00
C LEU A 246 -2.35 7.61 -8.51
N MET A 247 -1.31 7.46 -7.68
CA MET A 247 -0.53 8.57 -7.09
C MET A 247 0.42 9.22 -8.09
N LEU A 248 0.71 8.58 -9.22
CA LEU A 248 1.65 9.05 -10.26
C LEU A 248 0.95 9.32 -11.59
N ASP A 249 -0.35 9.07 -11.70
CA ASP A 249 -1.10 9.24 -12.95
C ASP A 249 -1.47 10.71 -13.18
N ALA A 250 -1.88 11.04 -14.40
CA ALA A 250 -2.23 12.42 -14.80
C ALA A 250 -3.28 13.05 -13.88
N ARG A 251 -4.26 12.28 -13.42
CA ARG A 251 -5.35 12.71 -12.54
C ARG A 251 -5.12 12.33 -11.06
N TRP A 252 -3.88 12.27 -10.61
CA TRP A 252 -3.47 11.84 -9.27
C TRP A 252 -4.20 12.54 -8.12
N ARG A 253 -4.70 13.76 -8.35
CA ARG A 253 -5.38 14.56 -7.32
C ARG A 253 -6.73 13.98 -6.91
N GLU A 254 -7.48 13.42 -7.86
CA GLU A 254 -8.83 12.91 -7.59
C GLU A 254 -8.87 11.82 -6.51
N PRO A 255 -8.04 10.76 -6.58
CA PRO A 255 -8.07 9.73 -5.54
C PRO A 255 -7.57 10.21 -4.19
N ILE A 256 -6.58 11.10 -4.13
CA ILE A 256 -6.12 11.60 -2.82
C ILE A 256 -7.14 12.55 -2.19
N ASP A 257 -7.78 13.44 -2.96
CA ASP A 257 -8.86 14.29 -2.46
C ASP A 257 -10.00 13.45 -1.89
N ALA A 258 -10.42 12.42 -2.60
CA ALA A 258 -11.47 11.52 -2.11
C ALA A 258 -11.09 10.80 -0.80
N VAL A 259 -9.82 10.40 -0.64
CA VAL A 259 -9.31 9.80 0.60
C VAL A 259 -9.35 10.83 1.74
N LEU A 260 -8.86 12.03 1.51
CA LEU A 260 -8.81 13.08 2.54
C LEU A 260 -10.22 13.54 2.96
N ASP A 261 -11.14 13.70 1.99
CA ASP A 261 -12.52 14.05 2.26
C ASP A 261 -13.27 12.95 3.02
N TRP A 262 -12.98 11.67 2.69
CA TRP A 262 -13.50 10.54 3.44
C TRP A 262 -13.01 10.57 4.89
N LEU A 263 -11.72 10.78 5.13
CA LEU A 263 -11.14 10.84 6.47
C LEU A 263 -11.69 11.97 7.33
N VAL A 264 -12.10 13.09 6.71
CA VAL A 264 -12.75 14.20 7.42
C VAL A 264 -14.15 13.82 7.89
N LYS A 265 -14.87 13.01 7.12
CA LYS A 265 -16.25 12.60 7.40
C LYS A 265 -16.34 11.40 8.36
N GLU A 266 -15.30 10.55 8.39
CA GLU A 266 -15.28 9.36 9.21
C GLU A 266 -15.06 9.72 10.70
N PRO A 267 -15.98 9.36 11.58
CA PRO A 267 -15.81 9.57 13.03
C PRO A 267 -14.59 8.78 13.53
N ALA A 268 -13.99 9.29 14.62
CA ALA A 268 -12.95 8.53 15.32
C ALA A 268 -13.51 7.14 15.71
N PRO A 269 -12.75 6.03 15.52
CA PRO A 269 -13.18 4.76 16.06
C PRO A 269 -13.42 4.92 17.56
N THR A 270 -14.58 4.49 18.01
CA THR A 270 -14.90 4.51 19.45
C THR A 270 -13.94 3.55 20.14
N VAL A 271 -12.96 4.09 20.85
CA VAL A 271 -12.13 3.29 21.74
C VAL A 271 -13.04 2.83 22.87
N VAL A 272 -13.51 1.59 22.81
CA VAL A 272 -14.16 0.98 23.98
C VAL A 272 -13.03 0.76 25.00
N PRO A 273 -13.06 1.42 26.15
CA PRO A 273 -12.05 1.15 27.19
C PRO A 273 -12.12 -0.34 27.57
N VAL A 274 -10.97 -0.98 27.62
CA VAL A 274 -10.82 -2.38 28.07
C VAL A 274 -10.89 -2.42 29.60
#